data_18f30dd56c727f0e13c33c8bc4fb0f7d
#
_entry.id   18f30dd56c727f0e13c33c8bc4fb0f7d
#
_cell.length_a   1.000
_cell.length_b   1.000
_cell.length_c   1.000
_cell.angle_alpha   90.00
_cell.angle_beta   90.00
_cell.angle_gamma   90.00
#
_symmetry.space_group_name_H-M   'P 1'
#
loop_
_entity.id
_entity.type
_entity.pdbx_description
1 polymer ?
#
loop_
_entity_poly.entity_id
_entity_poly.type
_entity_poly.pdbx_seq_one_letter_code
_entity_poly.pdbx_strand_id
1 'polypeptide(L)'
;MLQSTPMLSRQDSADPRACQRDNPARAWTGAGTVDTRSLIAAVVRAYNDIYGLEIDVTPAAILGPGRTPAVAQARHVCVYVLMEDYGLTCTATAQVLGRRDHSTAVNSRARIAAALPHDPRLARVLDRARADLAGHRRADDEAMRARCDADRRRALAATSPQEWDEYRYWRLRALRAGGAR
;
A
#
# COMPACT_ATOMS: atom_id res chain seq x y z
N MET A 1 -19.89 -41.53 -39.57
CA MET A 1 -18.68 -41.23 -38.76
C MET A 1 -18.91 -39.91 -38.01
N LEU A 2 -19.33 -40.04 -36.76
CA LEU A 2 -19.61 -38.91 -35.88
C LEU A 2 -18.36 -38.67 -35.02
N GLN A 3 -17.69 -37.53 -35.22
CA GLN A 3 -16.52 -37.13 -34.42
C GLN A 3 -17.02 -36.49 -33.10
N SER A 4 -16.72 -37.17 -32.02
CA SER A 4 -16.98 -36.69 -30.65
C SER A 4 -16.02 -35.56 -30.32
N THR A 5 -16.53 -34.36 -30.05
CA THR A 5 -15.80 -33.20 -29.53
C THR A 5 -15.50 -33.42 -28.05
N PRO A 6 -14.24 -33.30 -27.60
CA PRO A 6 -13.96 -33.41 -26.16
C PRO A 6 -14.52 -32.19 -25.42
N MET A 7 -15.34 -32.45 -24.41
CA MET A 7 -15.75 -31.47 -23.40
C MET A 7 -14.52 -30.96 -22.65
N LEU A 8 -14.21 -29.68 -22.83
CA LEU A 8 -13.30 -28.93 -21.98
C LEU A 8 -13.87 -28.89 -20.55
N SER A 9 -13.25 -29.65 -19.65
CA SER A 9 -13.56 -29.63 -18.23
C SER A 9 -13.23 -28.25 -17.66
N ARG A 10 -14.26 -27.52 -17.28
CA ARG A 10 -14.19 -26.36 -16.40
C ARG A 10 -13.80 -26.85 -15.00
N GLN A 11 -12.53 -26.83 -14.68
CA GLN A 11 -12.04 -26.93 -13.30
C GLN A 11 -10.71 -26.20 -13.20
N ASP A 12 -10.77 -24.88 -13.10
CA ASP A 12 -9.79 -24.08 -12.35
C ASP A 12 -10.55 -23.10 -11.48
N SER A 13 -11.19 -23.67 -10.45
CA SER A 13 -11.62 -22.91 -9.28
C SER A 13 -10.34 -22.45 -8.59
N ALA A 14 -9.92 -21.22 -8.82
CA ALA A 14 -8.86 -20.59 -8.05
C ALA A 14 -9.20 -20.77 -6.55
N ASP A 15 -8.42 -21.63 -5.88
CA ASP A 15 -8.56 -21.90 -4.46
C ASP A 15 -8.40 -20.56 -3.71
N PRO A 16 -9.44 -20.07 -3.00
CA PRO A 16 -9.34 -18.83 -2.22
C PRO A 16 -8.26 -18.89 -1.13
N ARG A 17 -7.73 -20.08 -0.82
CA ARG A 17 -6.62 -20.29 0.10
C ARG A 17 -5.25 -20.10 -0.56
N ALA A 18 -5.16 -20.09 -1.89
CA ALA A 18 -3.92 -19.79 -2.60
C ALA A 18 -3.44 -18.35 -2.34
N CYS A 19 -4.34 -17.42 -2.01
CA CYS A 19 -4.01 -16.05 -1.63
C CYS A 19 -3.17 -15.93 -0.34
N GLN A 20 -3.08 -17.01 0.47
CA GLN A 20 -2.34 -17.02 1.73
C GLN A 20 -1.01 -17.82 1.67
N ARG A 21 -0.77 -18.65 0.62
CA ARG A 21 0.32 -19.63 0.67
C ARG A 21 1.61 -19.21 -0.03
N ASP A 22 1.61 -18.28 -0.97
CA ASP A 22 2.73 -18.11 -1.89
C ASP A 22 3.64 -16.90 -1.65
N ASN A 23 3.61 -16.27 -0.46
CA ASN A 23 4.63 -15.28 -0.13
C ASN A 23 5.16 -15.37 1.30
N PRO A 24 5.93 -16.42 1.64
CA PRO A 24 6.55 -16.57 2.96
C PRO A 24 7.65 -15.52 3.24
N ALA A 25 8.11 -14.78 2.23
CA ALA A 25 9.22 -13.84 2.36
C ALA A 25 8.79 -12.40 2.65
N ARG A 26 7.50 -12.08 2.61
CA ARG A 26 6.97 -10.78 3.02
C ARG A 26 6.24 -10.89 4.35
N ALA A 27 6.96 -11.35 5.38
CA ALA A 27 6.58 -11.04 6.75
C ALA A 27 6.41 -9.51 6.79
N TRP A 28 5.21 -9.06 7.16
CA TRP A 28 4.88 -7.67 7.40
C TRP A 28 5.86 -7.09 8.41
N THR A 29 6.99 -6.62 7.93
CA THR A 29 7.94 -5.83 8.71
C THR A 29 7.31 -4.46 8.80
N GLY A 30 6.72 -4.14 9.93
CA GLY A 30 6.09 -2.91 10.40
C GLY A 30 6.47 -1.56 9.78
N ALA A 31 6.54 -1.51 8.48
CA ALA A 31 6.79 -0.30 7.73
C ALA A 31 5.48 0.48 7.63
N GLY A 32 5.37 1.50 8.44
CA GLY A 32 4.50 2.65 8.30
C GLY A 32 3.03 2.35 7.98
N THR A 33 2.13 2.92 8.74
CA THR A 33 0.71 3.01 8.38
C THR A 33 0.58 3.47 6.93
N VAL A 34 0.01 2.61 6.08
CA VAL A 34 -0.26 2.98 4.69
C VAL A 34 -1.18 4.20 4.71
N ASP A 35 -0.68 5.36 4.29
CA ASP A 35 -1.56 6.50 4.06
C ASP A 35 -2.40 6.24 2.81
N THR A 36 -3.58 5.68 3.04
CA THR A 36 -4.53 5.35 1.99
C THR A 36 -4.91 6.55 1.13
N ARG A 37 -4.94 7.75 1.72
CA ARG A 37 -5.29 8.97 0.98
C ARG A 37 -4.21 9.32 -0.03
N SER A 38 -2.95 9.30 0.39
CA SER A 38 -1.81 9.53 -0.50
C SER A 38 -1.73 8.46 -1.60
N LEU A 39 -2.00 7.19 -1.27
CA LEU A 39 -2.04 6.12 -2.26
C LEU A 39 -3.14 6.35 -3.31
N ILE A 40 -4.37 6.60 -2.87
CA ILE A 40 -5.48 6.85 -3.80
C ILE A 40 -5.18 8.08 -4.65
N ALA A 41 -4.66 9.16 -4.07
CA ALA A 41 -4.31 10.38 -4.80
C ALA A 41 -3.21 10.13 -5.84
N ALA A 42 -2.18 9.35 -5.53
CA ALA A 42 -1.11 8.99 -6.46
C ALA A 42 -1.64 8.16 -7.63
N VAL A 43 -2.46 7.14 -7.35
CA VAL A 43 -3.08 6.31 -8.40
C VAL A 43 -4.00 7.15 -9.29
N VAL A 44 -4.81 8.03 -8.71
CA VAL A 44 -5.73 8.92 -9.46
C VAL A 44 -4.95 9.84 -10.38
N ARG A 45 -3.91 10.51 -9.89
CA ARG A 45 -3.05 11.38 -10.72
C ARG A 45 -2.44 10.59 -11.86
N ALA A 46 -1.78 9.48 -11.56
CA ALA A 46 -1.14 8.65 -12.56
C ALA A 46 -2.13 8.13 -13.63
N TYR A 47 -3.34 7.77 -13.21
CA TYR A 47 -4.39 7.29 -14.09
C TYR A 47 -4.89 8.38 -15.02
N ASN A 48 -5.22 9.57 -14.50
CA ASN A 48 -5.69 10.70 -15.29
C ASN A 48 -4.61 11.20 -16.24
N ASP A 49 -3.34 11.29 -15.80
CA ASP A 49 -2.21 11.72 -16.64
C ASP A 49 -1.98 10.78 -17.84
N ILE A 50 -2.16 9.48 -17.66
CA ILE A 50 -1.82 8.50 -18.69
C ILE A 50 -2.98 8.19 -19.62
N TYR A 51 -4.21 8.16 -19.10
CA TYR A 51 -5.38 7.87 -19.92
C TYR A 51 -6.00 9.14 -20.54
N GLY A 52 -5.74 10.34 -19.97
CA GLY A 52 -6.20 11.61 -20.52
C GLY A 52 -7.72 11.65 -20.71
N LEU A 53 -8.46 11.22 -19.70
CA LEU A 53 -9.89 10.97 -19.82
C LEU A 53 -10.69 12.29 -19.86
N GLU A 54 -11.73 12.31 -20.66
CA GLU A 54 -12.78 13.36 -20.61
C GLU A 54 -13.49 13.40 -19.24
N ILE A 55 -13.47 12.28 -18.51
CA ILE A 55 -14.04 12.14 -17.17
C ILE A 55 -12.90 11.90 -16.19
N ASP A 56 -12.58 12.88 -15.38
CA ASP A 56 -11.59 12.76 -14.32
C ASP A 56 -12.01 11.73 -13.27
N VAL A 57 -11.14 10.76 -13.05
CA VAL A 57 -11.25 9.89 -11.88
C VAL A 57 -10.86 10.70 -10.65
N THR A 58 -11.68 10.70 -9.63
CA THR A 58 -11.41 11.41 -8.36
C THR A 58 -11.23 10.45 -7.20
N PRO A 59 -10.48 10.83 -6.13
CA PRO A 59 -10.38 10.01 -4.93
C PRO A 59 -11.74 9.67 -4.31
N ALA A 60 -12.67 10.62 -4.32
CA ALA A 60 -14.03 10.41 -3.83
C ALA A 60 -14.79 9.36 -4.66
N ALA A 61 -14.61 9.35 -5.99
CA ALA A 61 -15.23 8.35 -6.85
C ALA A 61 -14.67 6.93 -6.59
N ILE A 62 -13.37 6.81 -6.24
CA ILE A 62 -12.77 5.52 -5.88
C ILE A 62 -13.38 4.95 -4.59
N LEU A 63 -13.55 5.78 -3.57
CA LEU A 63 -14.15 5.37 -2.30
C LEU A 63 -15.67 5.25 -2.39
N GLY A 64 -16.29 5.97 -3.30
CA GLY A 64 -17.73 6.03 -3.50
C GLY A 64 -18.32 4.83 -4.24
N PRO A 65 -19.65 4.85 -4.46
CA PRO A 65 -20.38 3.79 -5.16
C PRO A 65 -20.20 3.81 -6.69
N GLY A 66 -19.46 4.80 -7.24
CA GLY A 66 -19.28 5.00 -8.69
C GLY A 66 -18.85 3.72 -9.41
N ARG A 67 -19.50 3.45 -10.56
CA ARG A 67 -19.30 2.21 -11.34
C ARG A 67 -18.87 2.47 -12.78
N THR A 68 -18.39 3.68 -13.11
CA THR A 68 -17.84 3.91 -14.45
C THR A 68 -16.63 2.99 -14.69
N PRO A 69 -16.39 2.54 -15.92
CA PRO A 69 -15.26 1.63 -16.23
C PRO A 69 -13.92 2.20 -15.77
N ALA A 70 -13.69 3.50 -15.93
CA ALA A 70 -12.46 4.18 -15.51
C ALA A 70 -12.29 4.14 -13.99
N VAL A 71 -13.33 4.48 -13.22
CA VAL A 71 -13.31 4.42 -11.74
C VAL A 71 -13.12 2.99 -11.25
N ALA A 72 -13.76 2.01 -11.90
CA ALA A 72 -13.60 0.61 -11.55
C ALA A 72 -12.16 0.13 -11.78
N GLN A 73 -11.56 0.49 -12.92
CA GLN A 73 -10.18 0.12 -13.23
C GLN A 73 -9.18 0.80 -12.28
N ALA A 74 -9.31 2.10 -12.03
CA ALA A 74 -8.46 2.80 -11.08
C ALA A 74 -8.59 2.22 -9.65
N ARG A 75 -9.78 1.79 -9.24
CA ARG A 75 -10.01 1.09 -7.98
C ARG A 75 -9.29 -0.27 -7.94
N HIS A 76 -9.32 -1.03 -9.04
CA HIS A 76 -8.57 -2.28 -9.13
C HIS A 76 -7.06 -2.06 -9.03
N VAL A 77 -6.55 -0.95 -9.59
CA VAL A 77 -5.14 -0.55 -9.43
C VAL A 77 -4.81 -0.25 -7.97
N CYS A 78 -5.65 0.50 -7.25
CA CYS A 78 -5.46 0.75 -5.81
C CYS A 78 -5.39 -0.58 -5.02
N VAL A 79 -6.32 -1.51 -5.29
CA VAL A 79 -6.30 -2.84 -4.65
C VAL A 79 -5.00 -3.57 -4.94
N TYR A 80 -4.56 -3.57 -6.19
CA TYR A 80 -3.34 -4.25 -6.61
C TYR A 80 -2.11 -3.71 -5.88
N VAL A 81 -1.94 -2.39 -5.83
CA VAL A 81 -0.83 -1.74 -5.11
C VAL A 81 -0.88 -2.04 -3.61
N LEU A 82 -2.05 -1.97 -2.97
CA LEU A 82 -2.20 -2.29 -1.55
C LEU A 82 -1.80 -3.74 -1.23
N MET A 83 -2.12 -4.68 -2.10
CA MET A 83 -1.83 -6.10 -1.88
C MET A 83 -0.39 -6.46 -2.26
N GLU A 84 0.11 -5.99 -3.41
CA GLU A 84 1.43 -6.38 -3.92
C GLU A 84 2.57 -5.57 -3.29
N ASP A 85 2.40 -4.26 -3.17
CA ASP A 85 3.48 -3.37 -2.74
C ASP A 85 3.49 -3.16 -1.22
N TYR A 86 2.31 -3.22 -0.59
CA TYR A 86 2.18 -3.06 0.86
C TYR A 86 1.88 -4.37 1.60
N GLY A 87 1.62 -5.45 0.89
CA GLY A 87 1.38 -6.77 1.48
C GLY A 87 0.10 -6.88 2.31
N LEU A 88 -0.89 -5.99 2.07
CA LEU A 88 -2.16 -6.07 2.80
C LEU A 88 -2.94 -7.33 2.43
N THR A 89 -3.62 -7.89 3.41
CA THR A 89 -4.56 -9.01 3.16
C THR A 89 -5.78 -8.53 2.38
N CYS A 90 -6.48 -9.44 1.72
CA CYS A 90 -7.71 -9.13 0.98
C CYS A 90 -8.74 -8.43 1.88
N THR A 91 -8.90 -8.89 3.13
CA THR A 91 -9.82 -8.31 4.10
C THR A 91 -9.41 -6.89 4.49
N ALA A 92 -8.12 -6.66 4.83
CA ALA A 92 -7.61 -5.35 5.17
C ALA A 92 -7.74 -4.37 3.99
N THR A 93 -7.42 -4.82 2.77
CA THR A 93 -7.56 -4.02 1.55
C THR A 93 -9.02 -3.61 1.31
N ALA A 94 -9.95 -4.54 1.47
CA ALA A 94 -11.38 -4.24 1.33
C ALA A 94 -11.85 -3.21 2.36
N GLN A 95 -11.45 -3.36 3.62
CA GLN A 95 -11.79 -2.41 4.70
C GLN A 95 -11.24 -1.01 4.43
N VAL A 96 -9.97 -0.92 4.03
CA VAL A 96 -9.29 0.35 3.70
C VAL A 96 -10.01 1.12 2.58
N LEU A 97 -10.54 0.40 1.59
CA LEU A 97 -11.31 0.98 0.47
C LEU A 97 -12.82 1.08 0.75
N GLY A 98 -13.26 0.89 1.99
CA GLY A 98 -14.66 0.99 2.39
C GLY A 98 -15.55 -0.10 1.79
N ARG A 99 -14.99 -1.27 1.48
CA ARG A 99 -15.72 -2.41 0.91
C ARG A 99 -15.94 -3.50 1.94
N ARG A 100 -17.12 -4.14 1.90
CA ARG A 100 -17.44 -5.22 2.82
C ARG A 100 -16.98 -6.59 2.35
N ASP A 101 -16.80 -6.74 1.03
CA ASP A 101 -16.55 -8.03 0.41
C ASP A 101 -15.08 -8.16 -0.01
N HIS A 102 -14.37 -9.07 0.64
CA HIS A 102 -12.98 -9.40 0.34
C HIS A 102 -12.81 -10.12 -1.01
N SER A 103 -13.84 -10.78 -1.54
CA SER A 103 -13.78 -11.44 -2.85
C SER A 103 -13.56 -10.43 -3.96
N THR A 104 -14.07 -9.21 -3.79
CA THR A 104 -13.80 -8.10 -4.71
C THR A 104 -12.31 -7.76 -4.78
N ALA A 105 -11.59 -7.82 -3.65
CA ALA A 105 -10.15 -7.53 -3.63
C ALA A 105 -9.36 -8.62 -4.38
N VAL A 106 -9.70 -9.90 -4.17
CA VAL A 106 -9.07 -11.03 -4.89
C VAL A 106 -9.26 -10.90 -6.40
N ASN A 107 -10.51 -10.68 -6.83
CA ASN A 107 -10.83 -10.53 -8.24
C ASN A 107 -10.14 -9.29 -8.86
N SER A 108 -10.07 -8.19 -8.13
CA SER A 108 -9.40 -6.97 -8.58
C SER A 108 -7.91 -7.21 -8.82
N ARG A 109 -7.23 -7.86 -7.88
CA ARG A 109 -5.82 -8.24 -7.99
C ARG A 109 -5.57 -9.11 -9.22
N ALA A 110 -6.34 -10.19 -9.35
CA ALA A 110 -6.21 -11.11 -10.48
C ALA A 110 -6.43 -10.42 -11.83
N ARG A 111 -7.41 -9.51 -11.91
CA ARG A 111 -7.74 -8.76 -13.11
C ARG A 111 -6.60 -7.85 -13.55
N ILE A 112 -5.96 -7.12 -12.61
CA ILE A 112 -4.81 -6.27 -12.93
C ILE A 112 -3.61 -7.13 -13.32
N ALA A 113 -3.31 -8.19 -12.57
CA ALA A 113 -2.20 -9.09 -12.89
C ALA A 113 -2.33 -9.68 -14.32
N ALA A 114 -3.54 -10.09 -14.72
CA ALA A 114 -3.81 -10.59 -16.05
C ALA A 114 -3.73 -9.51 -17.15
N ALA A 115 -4.08 -8.26 -16.84
CA ALA A 115 -4.06 -7.16 -17.82
C ALA A 115 -2.66 -6.59 -18.06
N LEU A 116 -1.78 -6.61 -17.06
CA LEU A 116 -0.44 -5.99 -17.12
C LEU A 116 0.42 -6.40 -18.32
N PRO A 117 0.48 -7.69 -18.72
CA PRO A 117 1.28 -8.10 -19.88
C PRO A 117 0.75 -7.54 -21.21
N HIS A 118 -0.53 -7.13 -21.24
CA HIS A 118 -1.24 -6.76 -22.47
C HIS A 118 -1.58 -5.26 -22.55
N ASP A 119 -1.47 -4.53 -21.44
CA ASP A 119 -1.78 -3.11 -21.37
C ASP A 119 -0.57 -2.29 -20.86
N PRO A 120 0.25 -1.75 -21.78
CA PRO A 120 1.42 -0.94 -21.40
C PRO A 120 1.04 0.40 -20.75
N ARG A 121 -0.19 0.90 -20.94
CA ARG A 121 -0.66 2.10 -20.24
C ARG A 121 -0.90 1.81 -18.77
N LEU A 122 -1.47 0.65 -18.46
CA LEU A 122 -1.68 0.20 -17.10
C LEU A 122 -0.36 0.01 -16.35
N ALA A 123 0.65 -0.55 -17.00
CA ALA A 123 2.00 -0.67 -16.43
C ALA A 123 2.58 0.71 -16.09
N ARG A 124 2.48 1.69 -16.99
CA ARG A 124 2.92 3.07 -16.73
C ARG A 124 2.17 3.74 -15.59
N VAL A 125 0.86 3.48 -15.42
CA VAL A 125 0.09 3.98 -14.27
C VAL A 125 0.67 3.45 -12.96
N LEU A 126 0.98 2.15 -12.90
CA LEU A 126 1.58 1.56 -11.70
C LEU A 126 2.95 2.13 -11.39
N ASP A 127 3.82 2.27 -12.40
CA ASP A 127 5.16 2.80 -12.23
C ASP A 127 5.12 4.26 -11.76
N ARG A 128 4.25 5.07 -12.35
CA ARG A 128 4.06 6.47 -11.96
C ARG A 128 3.52 6.60 -10.54
N ALA A 129 2.49 5.84 -10.19
CA ALA A 129 1.92 5.83 -8.85
C ALA A 129 2.96 5.40 -7.79
N ARG A 130 3.77 4.39 -8.10
CA ARG A 130 4.87 3.93 -7.23
C ARG A 130 5.94 5.00 -7.04
N ALA A 131 6.32 5.69 -8.10
CA ALA A 131 7.29 6.79 -8.05
C ALA A 131 6.78 7.94 -7.16
N ASP A 132 5.52 8.34 -7.33
CA ASP A 132 4.89 9.37 -6.51
C ASP A 132 4.84 8.97 -5.03
N LEU A 133 4.46 7.73 -4.73
CA LEU A 133 4.41 7.22 -3.36
C LEU A 133 5.81 7.12 -2.71
N ALA A 134 6.82 6.76 -3.49
CA ALA A 134 8.21 6.75 -3.02
C ALA A 134 8.71 8.17 -2.71
N GLY A 135 8.31 9.16 -3.50
CA GLY A 135 8.59 10.58 -3.25
C GLY A 135 7.97 11.08 -1.96
N HIS A 136 6.68 10.78 -1.73
CA HIS A 136 5.98 11.17 -0.49
C HIS A 136 6.62 10.55 0.75
N ARG A 137 6.94 9.26 0.72
CA ARG A 137 7.62 8.59 1.86
C ARG A 137 8.95 9.25 2.21
N ARG A 138 9.77 9.61 1.21
CA ARG A 138 11.04 10.29 1.47
C ARG A 138 10.83 11.66 2.12
N ALA A 139 9.88 12.44 1.61
CA ALA A 139 9.55 13.75 2.18
C ALA A 139 9.04 13.64 3.62
N ASP A 140 8.19 12.66 3.92
CA ASP A 140 7.69 12.41 5.27
C ASP A 140 8.82 11.97 6.23
N ASP A 141 9.71 11.10 5.78
CA ASP A 141 10.88 10.65 6.55
C ASP A 141 11.85 11.82 6.83
N GLU A 142 12.08 12.69 5.84
CA GLU A 142 12.91 13.88 6.00
C GLU A 142 12.27 14.88 6.97
N ALA A 143 10.96 15.12 6.85
CA ALA A 143 10.22 15.98 7.77
C ALA A 143 10.22 15.44 9.20
N MET A 144 10.07 14.12 9.37
CA MET A 144 10.15 13.48 10.67
C MET A 144 11.55 13.61 11.29
N ARG A 145 12.61 13.36 10.52
CA ARG A 145 13.99 13.54 10.98
C ARG A 145 14.24 14.99 11.40
N ALA A 146 13.83 15.97 10.58
CA ALA A 146 13.97 17.38 10.89
C ALA A 146 13.24 17.77 12.19
N ARG A 147 12.03 17.22 12.45
CA ARG A 147 11.29 17.42 13.70
C ARG A 147 12.05 16.82 14.89
N CYS A 148 12.50 15.57 14.79
CA CYS A 148 13.27 14.92 15.85
C CYS A 148 14.57 15.69 16.17
N ASP A 149 15.26 16.22 15.16
CA ASP A 149 16.48 17.01 15.36
C ASP A 149 16.17 18.38 15.99
N ALA A 150 15.06 19.00 15.64
CA ALA A 150 14.60 20.25 16.26
C ALA A 150 14.20 20.03 17.72
N ASP A 151 13.49 18.94 18.04
CA ASP A 151 13.11 18.58 19.41
C ASP A 151 14.35 18.25 20.26
N ARG A 152 15.29 17.51 19.68
CA ARG A 152 16.57 17.21 20.34
C ARG A 152 17.35 18.48 20.66
N ARG A 153 17.45 19.43 19.72
CA ARG A 153 18.12 20.73 19.94
C ARG A 153 17.41 21.55 21.01
N ARG A 154 16.08 21.57 21.04
CA ARG A 154 15.27 22.24 22.10
C ARG A 154 15.53 21.61 23.46
N ALA A 155 15.52 20.30 23.53
CA ALA A 155 15.81 19.59 24.79
C ALA A 155 17.22 19.89 25.30
N LEU A 156 18.21 19.91 24.40
CA LEU A 156 19.59 20.26 24.74
C LEU A 156 19.73 21.70 25.24
N ALA A 157 18.99 22.65 24.65
CA ALA A 157 19.03 24.06 25.04
C ALA A 157 18.26 24.33 26.34
N ALA A 158 17.28 23.52 26.67
CA ALA A 158 16.45 23.67 27.87
C ALA A 158 17.04 23.00 29.11
N THR A 159 17.95 22.04 28.93
CA THR A 159 18.49 21.24 30.04
C THR A 159 19.82 21.82 30.50
N SER A 160 19.92 22.12 31.80
CA SER A 160 21.19 22.54 32.40
C SER A 160 22.23 21.43 32.34
N PRO A 161 23.54 21.74 32.35
CA PRO A 161 24.58 20.71 32.38
C PRO A 161 24.40 19.66 33.46
N GLN A 162 23.88 20.05 34.62
CA GLN A 162 23.61 19.16 35.75
C GLN A 162 22.46 18.20 35.48
N GLU A 163 21.36 18.67 34.87
CA GLU A 163 20.23 17.82 34.49
C GLU A 163 20.61 16.80 33.40
N TRP A 164 21.57 17.15 32.53
CA TRP A 164 22.12 16.24 31.55
C TRP A 164 22.91 15.08 32.17
N ASP A 165 23.68 15.35 33.20
CA ASP A 165 24.45 14.31 33.92
C ASP A 165 23.52 13.37 34.69
N GLU A 166 22.43 13.89 35.29
CA GLU A 166 21.38 13.09 35.91
C GLU A 166 20.65 12.22 34.89
N TYR A 167 20.21 12.79 33.76
CA TYR A 167 19.56 12.03 32.70
C TYR A 167 20.47 10.93 32.12
N ARG A 168 21.75 11.23 31.92
CA ARG A 168 22.75 10.28 31.46
C ARG A 168 22.93 9.16 32.46
N TYR A 169 23.01 9.48 33.76
CA TYR A 169 23.10 8.52 34.84
C TYR A 169 21.89 7.56 34.87
N TRP A 170 20.67 8.10 34.82
CA TRP A 170 19.46 7.28 34.84
C TRP A 170 19.30 6.41 33.59
N ARG A 171 19.67 6.93 32.42
CA ARG A 171 19.64 6.17 31.18
C ARG A 171 20.61 5.01 31.18
N LEU A 172 21.83 5.20 31.62
CA LEU A 172 22.83 4.15 31.74
C LEU A 172 22.43 3.08 32.79
N ARG A 173 21.79 3.50 33.86
CA ARG A 173 21.27 2.58 34.90
C ARG A 173 20.12 1.73 34.36
N ALA A 174 19.19 2.33 33.58
CA ALA A 174 18.08 1.61 32.96
C ALA A 174 18.58 0.58 31.94
N LEU A 175 19.57 0.93 31.11
CA LEU A 175 20.19 0.00 30.16
C LEU A 175 20.89 -1.18 30.85
N ARG A 176 21.55 -0.96 31.98
CA ARG A 176 22.17 -2.03 32.78
C ARG A 176 21.14 -2.93 33.46
N ALA A 177 20.02 -2.38 33.91
CA ALA A 177 18.96 -3.15 34.56
C ALA A 177 18.13 -3.98 33.53
N GLY A 178 17.98 -3.51 32.30
CA GLY A 178 17.27 -4.21 31.22
C GLY A 178 18.09 -5.28 30.50
N GLY A 179 19.40 -5.31 30.67
CA GLY A 179 20.30 -6.29 30.06
C GLY A 179 20.53 -7.59 30.87
N ALA A 180 19.84 -7.75 32.00
CA ALA A 180 19.96 -8.92 32.89
C ALA A 180 18.72 -9.83 32.80
N ARG A 181 18.30 -10.20 31.57
CA ARG A 181 17.33 -11.27 31.34
C ARG A 181 17.82 -12.16 30.22
#